data_4a09eae369178d9c424262b67c10f54b
#
_entry.id   4a09eae369178d9c424262b67c10f54b
#
_cell.length_a   1.000
_cell.length_b   1.000
_cell.length_c   1.000
_cell.angle_alpha   90.00
_cell.angle_beta   90.00
_cell.angle_gamma   90.00
#
_symmetry.space_group_name_H-M   'P 1'
#
loop_
_entity.id
_entity.type
_entity.pdbx_description
1 polymer ?
#
loop_
_entity_poly.entity_id
_entity_poly.type
_entity_poly.pdbx_seq_one_letter_code
_entity_poly.pdbx_strand_id
1 'polypeptide(L)'
;VAGAYWRGDSNNEMLQRIYGTCWSSKKELDDYLHRLEEAEKRDHRKLGKEMDLFHFREESPGSVFWHEKGWVLFQRLIEYMRMKQRLAGYKEINTPELLDKTLWEKSGHWEKFGEHMFTSETPDEKTFAVNYELPWVCSGF
;
A
#
# COMPACT_ATOMS: atom_id res chain seq x y z
N VAL A 1 17.73 -9.10 14.27
CA VAL A 1 17.96 -10.55 14.44
C VAL A 1 16.60 -11.24 14.36
N ALA A 2 16.45 -12.30 13.56
CA ALA A 2 15.24 -13.08 13.43
C ALA A 2 15.58 -14.57 13.58
N GLY A 3 14.61 -15.36 14.04
CA GLY A 3 14.71 -16.82 14.07
C GLY A 3 14.57 -17.42 12.67
N ALA A 4 15.22 -18.55 12.44
CA ALA A 4 15.04 -19.36 11.26
C ALA A 4 15.32 -20.83 11.61
N TYR A 5 14.62 -21.75 10.94
CA TYR A 5 14.91 -23.16 11.07
C TYR A 5 15.89 -23.62 9.98
N TRP A 6 16.81 -24.52 10.33
CA TRP A 6 17.73 -25.09 9.36
C TRP A 6 16.96 -25.75 8.21
N ARG A 7 17.27 -25.36 6.98
CA ARG A 7 16.59 -25.79 5.74
C ARG A 7 15.08 -25.54 5.69
N GLY A 8 14.56 -24.61 6.52
CA GLY A 8 13.14 -24.24 6.53
C GLY A 8 12.21 -25.25 7.23
N ASP A 9 12.75 -26.29 7.87
CA ASP A 9 11.97 -27.29 8.59
C ASP A 9 11.95 -26.97 10.10
N SER A 10 10.75 -26.82 10.66
CA SER A 10 10.52 -26.52 12.07
C SER A 10 10.98 -27.59 13.05
N ASN A 11 11.23 -28.82 12.58
CA ASN A 11 11.77 -29.92 13.38
C ASN A 11 13.30 -29.85 13.53
N ASN A 12 13.97 -29.03 12.72
CA ASN A 12 15.40 -28.85 12.78
C ASN A 12 15.80 -27.77 13.80
N GLU A 13 17.11 -27.67 14.05
CA GLU A 13 17.67 -26.68 14.96
C GLU A 13 17.29 -25.24 14.56
N MET A 14 16.93 -24.46 15.57
CA MET A 14 16.65 -23.04 15.39
C MET A 14 17.95 -22.26 15.28
N LEU A 15 18.10 -21.53 14.19
CA LEU A 15 19.24 -20.65 13.90
C LEU A 15 18.84 -19.18 14.12
N GLN A 16 19.84 -18.35 14.36
CA GLN A 16 19.68 -16.90 14.33
C GLN A 16 20.02 -16.37 12.93
N ARG A 17 19.12 -15.58 12.36
CA ARG A 17 19.37 -14.86 11.11
C ARG A 17 19.80 -13.44 11.43
N ILE A 18 21.03 -13.09 11.03
CA ILE A 18 21.59 -11.75 11.19
C ILE A 18 21.51 -11.05 9.86
N TYR A 19 20.83 -9.91 9.85
CA TYR A 19 20.76 -9.03 8.69
C TYR A 19 21.79 -7.92 8.85
N GLY A 20 22.49 -7.62 7.78
CA GLY A 20 23.48 -6.55 7.77
C GLY A 20 23.70 -6.03 6.37
N THR A 21 24.42 -4.93 6.27
CA THR A 21 24.89 -4.35 5.02
C THR A 21 26.41 -4.30 5.01
N CYS A 22 26.99 -4.36 3.82
CA CYS A 22 28.43 -4.32 3.60
C CYS A 22 28.77 -3.08 2.77
N TRP A 23 29.85 -2.38 3.14
CA TRP A 23 30.27 -1.13 2.53
C TRP A 23 31.76 -1.15 2.23
N SER A 24 32.20 -0.49 1.16
CA SER A 24 33.59 -0.45 0.73
C SER A 24 34.48 0.37 1.68
N SER A 25 33.87 1.33 2.39
CA SER A 25 34.57 2.18 3.34
C SER A 25 33.69 2.57 4.53
N LYS A 26 34.33 2.95 5.62
CA LYS A 26 33.64 3.51 6.79
C LYS A 26 32.86 4.77 6.42
N LYS A 27 33.38 5.61 5.54
CA LYS A 27 32.71 6.84 5.09
C LYS A 27 31.39 6.53 4.41
N GLU A 28 31.34 5.54 3.52
CA GLU A 28 30.08 5.13 2.87
C GLU A 28 29.05 4.58 3.85
N LEU A 29 29.49 3.86 4.87
CA LEU A 29 28.63 3.41 5.96
C LEU A 29 28.08 4.61 6.74
N ASP A 30 28.92 5.56 7.12
CA ASP A 30 28.52 6.75 7.87
C ASP A 30 27.52 7.61 7.05
N ASP A 31 27.77 7.79 5.75
CA ASP A 31 26.86 8.47 4.84
C ASP A 31 25.50 7.75 4.71
N TYR A 32 25.51 6.42 4.72
CA TYR A 32 24.29 5.62 4.70
C TYR A 32 23.50 5.75 6.01
N LEU A 33 24.16 5.63 7.15
CA LEU A 33 23.55 5.78 8.47
C LEU A 33 22.94 7.18 8.63
N HIS A 34 23.66 8.21 8.19
CA HIS A 34 23.13 9.59 8.17
C HIS A 34 21.86 9.72 7.30
N ARG A 35 21.86 9.09 6.11
CA ARG A 35 20.65 9.09 5.26
C ARG A 35 19.46 8.37 5.91
N LEU A 36 19.71 7.28 6.65
CA LEU A 36 18.66 6.60 7.40
C LEU A 36 18.07 7.48 8.50
N GLU A 37 18.94 8.15 9.26
CA GLU A 37 18.51 9.09 10.30
C GLU A 37 17.69 10.25 9.72
N GLU A 38 18.13 10.82 8.60
CA GLU A 38 17.40 11.87 7.90
C GLU A 38 16.06 11.38 7.32
N ALA A 39 16.00 10.13 6.84
CA ALA A 39 14.75 9.52 6.38
C ALA A 39 13.76 9.32 7.53
N GLU A 40 14.22 8.91 8.71
CA GLU A 40 13.38 8.76 9.91
C GLU A 40 12.78 10.09 10.37
N LYS A 41 13.55 11.18 10.30
CA LYS A 41 13.05 12.54 10.58
C LYS A 41 11.93 12.96 9.63
N ARG A 42 11.89 12.37 8.42
CA ARG A 42 10.89 12.65 7.37
C ARG A 42 9.78 11.60 7.27
N ASP A 43 9.63 10.75 8.29
CA ASP A 43 8.55 9.75 8.30
C ASP A 43 7.19 10.45 8.22
N HIS A 44 6.41 10.11 7.19
CA HIS A 44 5.10 10.71 6.94
C HIS A 44 4.11 10.50 8.09
N ARG A 45 4.26 9.42 8.87
CA ARG A 45 3.42 9.14 10.05
C ARG A 45 3.71 10.12 11.18
N LYS A 46 4.97 10.54 11.32
CA LYS A 46 5.38 11.56 12.30
C LYS A 46 4.99 12.95 11.82
N LEU A 47 5.44 13.33 10.62
CA LEU A 47 5.13 14.63 10.04
C LEU A 47 3.63 14.85 9.84
N GLY A 48 2.88 13.82 9.47
CA GLY A 48 1.44 13.90 9.31
C GLY A 48 0.70 14.31 10.59
N LYS A 49 1.15 13.81 11.74
CA LYS A 49 0.62 14.21 13.05
C LYS A 49 1.11 15.59 13.47
N GLU A 50 2.41 15.87 13.36
CA GLU A 50 3.00 17.16 13.76
C GLU A 50 2.43 18.35 12.97
N MET A 51 2.15 18.14 11.69
CA MET A 51 1.60 19.16 10.78
C MET A 51 0.07 19.17 10.72
N ASP A 52 -0.59 18.29 11.49
CA ASP A 52 -2.04 18.15 11.49
C ASP A 52 -2.63 17.89 10.09
N LEU A 53 -2.06 16.89 9.38
CA LEU A 53 -2.45 16.58 8.01
C LEU A 53 -3.59 15.57 7.92
N PHE A 54 -3.64 14.62 8.87
CA PHE A 54 -4.63 13.54 8.88
C PHE A 54 -4.72 12.85 10.25
N HIS A 55 -5.78 12.08 10.43
CA HIS A 55 -5.91 11.14 11.55
C HIS A 55 -6.58 9.83 11.10
N PHE A 56 -6.54 8.84 11.99
CA PHE A 56 -7.25 7.57 11.85
C PHE A 56 -8.29 7.42 12.95
N ARG A 57 -9.33 6.64 12.67
CA ARG A 57 -10.37 6.27 13.63
C ARG A 57 -10.56 4.77 13.70
N GLU A 58 -11.00 4.28 14.84
CA GLU A 58 -11.28 2.85 15.05
C GLU A 58 -12.48 2.37 14.21
N GLU A 59 -13.44 3.27 13.97
CA GLU A 59 -14.63 2.97 13.16
C GLU A 59 -14.34 2.80 11.67
N SER A 60 -13.14 3.18 11.23
CA SER A 60 -12.71 3.07 9.83
C SER A 60 -11.24 2.67 9.76
N PRO A 61 -10.91 1.43 10.15
CA PRO A 61 -9.53 0.96 10.18
C PRO A 61 -8.90 0.99 8.79
N GLY A 62 -7.69 1.54 8.71
CA GLY A 62 -6.97 1.68 7.45
C GLY A 62 -7.37 2.86 6.57
N SER A 63 -8.49 3.53 6.85
CA SER A 63 -8.93 4.70 6.10
C SER A 63 -8.45 6.00 6.74
N VAL A 64 -7.99 6.93 5.92
CA VAL A 64 -7.40 8.20 6.35
C VAL A 64 -8.45 9.31 6.32
N PHE A 65 -8.59 10.01 7.45
CA PHE A 65 -9.36 11.24 7.54
C PHE A 65 -8.43 12.44 7.30
N TRP A 66 -8.50 12.99 6.10
CA TRP A 66 -7.67 14.12 5.70
C TRP A 66 -8.17 15.44 6.28
N HIS A 67 -7.27 16.19 6.89
CA HIS A 67 -7.52 17.57 7.27
C HIS A 67 -7.27 18.52 6.11
N GLU A 68 -7.60 19.80 6.24
CA GLU A 68 -7.51 20.78 5.15
C GLU A 68 -6.14 20.78 4.46
N LYS A 69 -5.07 20.94 5.22
CA LYS A 69 -3.69 20.96 4.68
C LYS A 69 -3.30 19.62 4.06
N GLY A 70 -3.66 18.53 4.71
CA GLY A 70 -3.40 17.18 4.22
C GLY A 70 -4.13 16.89 2.92
N TRP A 71 -5.38 17.34 2.81
CA TRP A 71 -6.16 17.20 1.58
C TRP A 71 -5.55 17.97 0.41
N VAL A 72 -5.09 19.21 0.63
CA VAL A 72 -4.38 19.97 -0.40
C VAL A 72 -3.12 19.24 -0.86
N LEU A 73 -2.31 18.72 0.08
CA LEU A 73 -1.12 17.93 -0.25
C LEU A 73 -1.48 16.70 -1.08
N PHE A 74 -2.51 15.95 -0.66
CA PHE A 74 -2.96 14.74 -1.35
C PHE A 74 -3.40 15.05 -2.80
N GLN A 75 -4.17 16.13 -3.01
CA GLN A 75 -4.57 16.56 -4.35
C GLN A 75 -3.37 16.91 -5.22
N ARG A 76 -2.36 17.59 -4.67
CA ARG A 76 -1.12 17.91 -5.42
C ARG A 76 -0.34 16.65 -5.84
N LEU A 77 -0.31 15.63 -5.00
CA LEU A 77 0.28 14.33 -5.35
C LEU A 77 -0.49 13.64 -6.49
N ILE A 78 -1.82 13.65 -6.43
CA ILE A 78 -2.67 13.12 -7.51
C ILE A 78 -2.42 13.87 -8.82
N GLU A 79 -2.44 15.19 -8.79
CA GLU A 79 -2.18 16.03 -9.98
C GLU A 79 -0.79 15.73 -10.58
N TYR A 80 0.23 15.60 -9.73
CA TYR A 80 1.58 15.27 -10.16
C TYR A 80 1.63 13.90 -10.84
N MET A 81 1.01 12.88 -10.26
CA MET A 81 0.96 11.54 -10.85
C MET A 81 0.20 11.53 -12.18
N ARG A 82 -0.95 12.19 -12.25
CA ARG A 82 -1.71 12.35 -13.50
C ARG A 82 -0.89 13.03 -14.59
N MET A 83 -0.17 14.08 -14.23
CA MET A 83 0.74 14.76 -15.17
C MET A 83 1.82 13.81 -15.69
N LYS A 84 2.49 13.07 -14.80
CA LYS A 84 3.54 12.11 -15.19
C LYS A 84 3.00 11.01 -16.10
N GLN A 85 1.87 10.44 -15.77
CA GLN A 85 1.21 9.39 -16.56
C GLN A 85 0.81 9.93 -17.95
N ARG A 86 0.22 11.12 -18.02
CA ARG A 86 -0.16 11.75 -19.29
C ARG A 86 1.05 12.02 -20.18
N LEU A 87 2.15 12.50 -19.62
CA LEU A 87 3.40 12.72 -20.35
C LEU A 87 4.03 11.41 -20.86
N ALA A 88 3.80 10.31 -20.16
CA ALA A 88 4.22 8.97 -20.57
C ALA A 88 3.24 8.30 -21.56
N GLY A 89 2.17 8.98 -22.01
CA GLY A 89 1.23 8.47 -22.99
C GLY A 89 0.08 7.65 -22.44
N TYR A 90 -0.05 7.52 -21.10
CA TYR A 90 -1.19 6.83 -20.48
C TYR A 90 -2.49 7.64 -20.61
N LYS A 91 -3.59 6.94 -20.79
CA LYS A 91 -4.93 7.52 -20.79
C LYS A 91 -5.63 7.21 -19.47
N GLU A 92 -6.17 8.24 -18.84
CA GLU A 92 -6.95 8.07 -17.61
C GLU A 92 -8.33 7.52 -17.96
N ILE A 93 -8.74 6.46 -17.28
CA ILE A 93 -10.07 5.89 -17.35
C ILE A 93 -10.70 5.89 -15.95
N ASN A 94 -12.01 5.90 -15.88
CA ASN A 94 -12.76 5.74 -14.63
C ASN A 94 -13.74 4.58 -14.80
N THR A 95 -13.64 3.57 -13.95
CA THR A 95 -14.52 2.41 -13.93
C THR A 95 -15.27 2.34 -12.60
N PRO A 96 -16.47 1.71 -12.56
CA PRO A 96 -17.14 1.46 -11.29
C PRO A 96 -16.26 0.63 -10.35
N GLU A 97 -16.25 0.98 -9.06
CA GLU A 97 -15.54 0.22 -8.02
C GLU A 97 -16.35 -1.00 -7.59
N LEU A 98 -17.68 -0.86 -7.52
CA LEU A 98 -18.59 -1.93 -7.17
C LEU A 98 -19.02 -2.67 -8.45
N LEU A 99 -18.60 -3.91 -8.59
CA LEU A 99 -18.83 -4.74 -9.77
C LEU A 99 -19.52 -6.05 -9.39
N ASP A 100 -20.28 -6.59 -10.36
CA ASP A 100 -20.92 -7.90 -10.23
C ASP A 100 -19.83 -8.98 -10.00
N LYS A 101 -20.12 -9.92 -9.11
CA LYS A 101 -19.24 -11.03 -8.73
C LYS A 101 -18.68 -11.79 -9.94
N THR A 102 -19.47 -11.94 -11.01
CA THR A 102 -19.05 -12.67 -12.22
C THR A 102 -17.80 -12.11 -12.89
N LEU A 103 -17.55 -10.79 -12.78
CA LEU A 103 -16.32 -10.18 -13.31
C LEU A 103 -15.10 -10.56 -12.46
N TRP A 104 -15.26 -10.65 -11.15
CA TRP A 104 -14.21 -11.08 -10.21
C TRP A 104 -13.88 -12.56 -10.38
N GLU A 105 -14.89 -13.40 -10.67
CA GLU A 105 -14.70 -14.82 -11.00
C GLU A 105 -13.92 -14.98 -12.31
N LYS A 106 -14.32 -14.28 -13.38
CA LYS A 106 -13.62 -14.33 -14.68
C LYS A 106 -12.18 -13.89 -14.63
N SER A 107 -11.86 -12.91 -13.78
CA SER A 107 -10.48 -12.42 -13.58
C SER A 107 -9.66 -13.28 -12.61
N GLY A 108 -10.25 -14.29 -11.96
CA GLY A 108 -9.62 -15.13 -10.95
C GLY A 108 -9.36 -14.45 -9.60
N HIS A 109 -9.82 -13.21 -9.43
CA HIS A 109 -9.65 -12.50 -8.15
C HIS A 109 -10.56 -13.08 -7.06
N TRP A 110 -11.74 -13.56 -7.41
CA TRP A 110 -12.67 -14.12 -6.46
C TRP A 110 -12.11 -15.33 -5.70
N GLU A 111 -11.44 -16.24 -6.39
CA GLU A 111 -10.83 -17.42 -5.78
C GLU A 111 -9.68 -17.07 -4.82
N LYS A 112 -8.92 -16.02 -5.15
CA LYS A 112 -7.72 -15.64 -4.41
C LYS A 112 -7.98 -14.65 -3.28
N PHE A 113 -8.93 -13.75 -3.46
CA PHE A 113 -9.15 -12.58 -2.58
C PHE A 113 -10.58 -12.42 -2.12
N GLY A 114 -11.50 -13.36 -2.43
CA GLY A 114 -12.91 -13.24 -2.09
C GLY A 114 -13.18 -13.04 -0.58
N GLU A 115 -12.36 -13.65 0.28
CA GLU A 115 -12.44 -13.47 1.73
C GLU A 115 -12.08 -12.05 2.20
N HIS A 116 -11.38 -11.29 1.37
CA HIS A 116 -10.94 -9.90 1.63
C HIS A 116 -11.78 -8.86 0.87
N MET A 117 -12.86 -9.28 0.22
CA MET A 117 -13.75 -8.38 -0.52
C MET A 117 -14.96 -7.98 0.33
N PHE A 118 -15.35 -6.73 0.23
CA PHE A 118 -16.67 -6.32 0.71
C PHE A 118 -17.72 -6.74 -0.29
N THR A 119 -18.74 -7.47 0.18
CA THR A 119 -19.84 -7.95 -0.65
C THR A 119 -21.16 -7.32 -0.23
N SER A 120 -22.01 -7.08 -1.20
CA SER A 120 -23.40 -6.66 -0.98
C SER A 120 -24.31 -7.50 -1.86
N GLU A 121 -25.41 -7.93 -1.31
CA GLU A 121 -26.45 -8.65 -2.03
C GLU A 121 -27.64 -7.74 -2.33
N THR A 122 -28.15 -7.82 -3.55
CA THR A 122 -29.37 -7.12 -3.94
C THR A 122 -30.59 -8.00 -3.69
N PRO A 123 -31.81 -7.43 -3.62
CA PRO A 123 -33.05 -8.22 -3.50
C PRO A 123 -33.25 -9.27 -4.59
N ASP A 124 -32.60 -9.10 -5.75
CA ASP A 124 -32.63 -10.03 -6.89
C ASP A 124 -31.55 -11.11 -6.80
N GLU A 125 -30.97 -11.34 -5.61
CA GLU A 125 -29.92 -12.34 -5.34
C GLU A 125 -28.62 -12.15 -6.14
N LYS A 126 -28.34 -10.93 -6.62
CA LYS A 126 -27.06 -10.60 -7.25
C LYS A 126 -26.07 -10.17 -6.21
N THR A 127 -24.87 -10.73 -6.28
CA THR A 127 -23.75 -10.35 -5.41
C THR A 127 -22.86 -9.34 -6.14
N PHE A 128 -22.69 -8.17 -5.54
CA PHE A 128 -21.72 -7.18 -5.95
C PHE A 128 -20.55 -7.19 -4.97
N ALA A 129 -19.34 -6.97 -5.48
CA ALA A 129 -18.15 -6.95 -4.65
C ALA A 129 -17.22 -5.78 -5.01
N VAL A 130 -16.53 -5.29 -3.96
CA VAL A 130 -15.45 -4.30 -4.06
C VAL A 130 -14.18 -4.94 -3.49
N ASN A 131 -13.09 -4.88 -4.25
CA ASN A 131 -11.80 -5.30 -3.73
C ASN A 131 -11.21 -4.19 -2.86
N TYR A 132 -10.87 -4.52 -1.62
CA TYR A 132 -10.28 -3.59 -0.64
C TYR A 132 -8.91 -3.05 -1.06
N GLU A 133 -8.15 -3.80 -1.86
CA GLU A 133 -6.74 -3.50 -2.15
C GLU A 133 -6.49 -2.65 -3.41
N LEU A 134 -7.52 -2.27 -4.19
CA LEU A 134 -7.33 -1.64 -5.49
C LEU A 134 -8.08 -0.32 -5.68
N PRO A 135 -7.76 0.76 -4.95
CA PRO A 135 -8.31 2.06 -5.31
C PRO A 135 -7.70 2.67 -6.60
N TRP A 136 -6.57 2.16 -7.10
CA TRP A 136 -5.87 2.79 -8.24
C TRP A 136 -5.05 1.78 -9.06
N VAL A 137 -5.68 0.92 -9.82
CA VAL A 137 -4.98 0.19 -10.88
C VAL A 137 -5.05 1.00 -12.16
N CYS A 138 -3.97 1.68 -12.49
CA CYS A 138 -3.70 2.06 -13.87
C CYS A 138 -3.40 0.80 -14.65
N SER A 139 -4.43 0.12 -15.17
CA SER A 139 -4.24 -0.92 -16.15
C SER A 139 -3.85 -0.24 -17.46
N GLY A 140 -2.54 -0.22 -17.75
CA GLY A 140 -2.06 -0.03 -19.10
C GLY A 140 -2.44 -1.28 -19.92
N PHE A 141 -3.31 -1.13 -20.87
CA PHE A 141 -3.50 -1.98 -22.03
C PHE A 141 -3.11 -1.19 -23.27
#